data_b979da5c5bfb6829d4e80795dd6dcd65
#
_entry.id   b979da5c5bfb6829d4e80795dd6dcd65
#
_cell.length_a   1.000
_cell.length_b   1.000
_cell.length_c   1.000
_cell.angle_alpha   90.00
_cell.angle_beta   90.00
_cell.angle_gamma   90.00
#
_symmetry.space_group_name_H-M   'P 1'
#
loop_
_entity.id
_entity.type
_entity.pdbx_description
1 polymer ?
#
loop_
_entity_poly.entity_id
_entity_poly.type
_entity_poly.pdbx_seq_one_letter_code
_entity_poly.pdbx_strand_id
1 'polypeptide(L)'
;MNNLQVIKIWYNVRPLFCLLLLIFLPLLAGAEKRKVIIDDDSFSLMHLMLLGAEDVEVLGINSVTGNSWSGRIVPYALRGLELIDRPDIPVVKGATYPLLNTKAQTKLWESLYGRLTWKGVWMEEWVEPTIQSLPEYYEVDAPVEVTWGNPTIEADPRIAANFLVEMVRTYPGEISIIAGGPLTNLALAQRLDPEFASLAKELVYMGASFNPQQVIDNQVAADFAREFANSPRREFNIRLDPEAASIVSRSPWSQITIIPIDPSTGTQLTSELLNRAARAAPKAMGQVLATWEPGFPLWDEIAAAVWLNPSLIVLKERLYVDYNTQFGPSYGD
;
A
#
# COMPACT_ATOMS: atom_id res chain seq x y z
N MET A 1 -6.27 -22.39 -39.39
CA MET A 1 -6.55 -23.81 -39.69
C MET A 1 -6.00 -24.67 -38.58
N ASN A 2 -6.89 -25.36 -37.85
CA ASN A 2 -6.74 -26.60 -37.08
C ASN A 2 -5.75 -26.64 -35.91
N ASN A 3 -6.02 -27.20 -34.73
CA ASN A 3 -6.99 -28.20 -34.33
C ASN A 3 -7.25 -28.10 -32.81
N LEU A 4 -8.53 -28.14 -32.45
CA LEU A 4 -8.99 -28.50 -31.10
C LEU A 4 -8.88 -30.04 -30.96
N GLN A 5 -8.31 -30.55 -29.87
CA GLN A 5 -8.54 -31.91 -29.43
C GLN A 5 -9.24 -31.91 -28.07
N VAL A 6 -10.45 -32.41 -28.08
CA VAL A 6 -11.28 -32.75 -26.90
C VAL A 6 -10.96 -34.16 -26.52
N ILE A 7 -10.49 -34.41 -25.28
CA ILE A 7 -10.33 -35.77 -24.74
C ILE A 7 -11.48 -36.02 -23.77
N LYS A 8 -12.33 -36.98 -24.16
CA LYS A 8 -13.32 -37.62 -23.27
C LYS A 8 -12.67 -38.81 -22.57
N ILE A 9 -12.72 -38.86 -21.26
CA ILE A 9 -12.34 -40.03 -20.47
C ILE A 9 -13.60 -40.70 -19.95
N TRP A 10 -13.77 -41.97 -20.32
CA TRP A 10 -14.81 -42.84 -19.81
C TRP A 10 -14.30 -43.61 -18.57
N TYR A 11 -15.14 -43.69 -17.55
CA TYR A 11 -14.94 -44.54 -16.36
C TYR A 11 -15.13 -46.00 -16.68
N ASN A 12 -14.26 -46.86 -16.16
CA ASN A 12 -14.61 -48.24 -15.85
C ASN A 12 -13.95 -48.67 -14.52
N VAL A 13 -14.80 -49.10 -13.61
CA VAL A 13 -14.49 -49.56 -12.26
C VAL A 13 -14.42 -51.07 -12.26
N ARG A 14 -13.42 -51.68 -11.63
CA ARG A 14 -13.58 -52.82 -10.70
C ARG A 14 -12.23 -53.31 -10.13
N PRO A 15 -12.20 -53.98 -8.96
CA PRO A 15 -11.21 -53.80 -7.91
C PRO A 15 -10.25 -54.99 -7.77
N LEU A 16 -9.09 -54.75 -7.18
CA LEU A 16 -8.38 -55.83 -6.45
C LEU A 16 -7.63 -55.25 -5.24
N PHE A 17 -7.98 -55.81 -4.10
CA PHE A 17 -7.35 -55.69 -2.81
C PHE A 17 -5.87 -56.05 -2.88
N CYS A 18 -5.01 -55.19 -2.33
CA CYS A 18 -3.83 -55.61 -1.60
C CYS A 18 -3.45 -54.54 -0.55
N LEU A 19 -3.54 -54.98 0.67
CA LEU A 19 -3.24 -54.32 1.92
C LEU A 19 -1.76 -54.01 1.99
N LEU A 20 -1.42 -52.72 2.05
CA LEU A 20 -0.17 -52.22 2.64
C LEU A 20 -0.49 -50.94 3.40
N LEU A 21 -0.77 -51.14 4.70
CA LEU A 21 -0.84 -50.06 5.68
C LEU A 21 0.55 -49.41 5.80
N LEU A 22 0.83 -48.42 4.97
CA LEU A 22 1.78 -47.38 5.30
C LEU A 22 0.97 -46.24 5.93
N ILE A 23 1.04 -46.18 7.26
CA ILE A 23 0.56 -45.03 8.04
C ILE A 23 1.39 -43.83 7.63
N PHE A 24 1.00 -43.15 6.54
CA PHE A 24 1.29 -41.75 6.35
C PHE A 24 0.35 -41.00 7.29
N LEU A 25 0.80 -40.71 8.49
CA LEU A 25 0.33 -39.56 9.22
C LEU A 25 0.60 -38.37 8.28
N PRO A 26 -0.43 -37.65 7.79
CA PRO A 26 -0.18 -36.32 7.29
C PRO A 26 0.32 -35.57 8.52
N LEU A 27 1.60 -35.21 8.53
CA LEU A 27 1.97 -34.00 9.24
C LEU A 27 0.97 -32.97 8.70
N LEU A 28 0.11 -32.48 9.58
CA LEU A 28 -0.56 -31.21 9.43
C LEU A 28 0.56 -30.16 9.48
N ALA A 29 1.33 -30.08 8.41
CA ALA A 29 2.07 -28.88 8.10
C ALA A 29 1.00 -27.82 7.93
N GLY A 30 0.81 -26.96 8.90
CA GLY A 30 -0.02 -25.77 8.75
C GLY A 30 0.41 -25.12 7.45
N ALA A 31 -0.55 -24.72 6.64
CA ALA A 31 -0.24 -24.05 5.38
C ALA A 31 0.77 -22.92 5.68
N GLU A 32 1.85 -22.90 4.91
CA GLU A 32 2.88 -21.86 5.09
C GLU A 32 2.23 -20.49 4.91
N LYS A 33 2.48 -19.59 5.86
CA LYS A 33 1.89 -18.25 5.82
C LYS A 33 2.42 -17.47 4.63
N ARG A 34 1.56 -16.68 4.02
CA ARG A 34 1.93 -15.75 2.95
C ARG A 34 2.81 -14.64 3.53
N LYS A 35 4.03 -14.51 3.03
CA LYS A 35 4.99 -13.50 3.48
C LYS A 35 4.70 -12.17 2.82
N VAL A 36 4.64 -11.09 3.61
CA VAL A 36 4.38 -9.74 3.13
C VAL A 36 5.30 -8.71 3.77
N ILE A 37 5.71 -7.72 2.99
CA ILE A 37 6.29 -6.47 3.48
C ILE A 37 5.32 -5.36 3.12
N ILE A 38 5.05 -4.47 4.07
CA ILE A 38 4.23 -3.28 3.90
C ILE A 38 5.15 -2.08 3.68
N ASP A 39 4.88 -1.28 2.65
CA ASP A 39 5.62 -0.03 2.36
C ASP A 39 4.60 1.09 2.24
N ASP A 40 4.52 1.99 3.23
CA ASP A 40 3.41 2.93 3.34
C ASP A 40 3.84 4.30 3.87
N ASP A 41 3.05 5.31 3.54
CA ASP A 41 3.24 6.70 3.98
C ASP A 41 2.36 7.11 5.17
N SER A 42 1.80 6.10 5.83
CA SER A 42 0.97 6.22 7.03
C SER A 42 1.09 4.97 7.92
N PHE A 43 0.39 4.94 9.06
CA PHE A 43 0.01 3.71 9.75
C PHE A 43 -1.52 3.64 9.80
N SER A 44 -2.09 2.80 8.94
CA SER A 44 -3.51 2.79 8.55
C SER A 44 -4.22 1.47 8.86
N LEU A 45 -5.49 1.37 8.49
CA LEU A 45 -6.26 0.11 8.55
C LEU A 45 -5.65 -0.97 7.66
N MET A 46 -4.98 -0.62 6.57
CA MET A 46 -4.25 -1.58 5.73
C MET A 46 -3.30 -2.44 6.58
N HIS A 47 -2.51 -1.81 7.45
CA HIS A 47 -1.61 -2.50 8.36
C HIS A 47 -2.35 -3.47 9.28
N LEU A 48 -3.42 -3.01 9.91
CA LEU A 48 -4.20 -3.83 10.84
C LEU A 48 -4.88 -5.01 10.16
N MET A 49 -5.32 -4.85 8.90
CA MET A 49 -5.88 -5.95 8.10
C MET A 49 -4.85 -7.04 7.82
N LEU A 50 -3.63 -6.65 7.43
CA LEU A 50 -2.55 -7.59 7.11
C LEU A 50 -1.99 -8.25 8.38
N LEU A 51 -1.83 -7.49 9.46
CA LEU A 51 -1.36 -7.98 10.75
C LEU A 51 -2.36 -8.90 11.45
N GLY A 52 -3.66 -8.70 11.22
CA GLY A 52 -4.74 -9.50 11.79
C GLY A 52 -5.09 -10.76 11.00
N ALA A 53 -4.55 -10.95 9.81
CA ALA A 53 -4.84 -12.12 8.98
C ALA A 53 -4.02 -13.34 9.44
N GLU A 54 -4.70 -14.44 9.79
CA GLU A 54 -4.07 -15.64 10.38
C GLU A 54 -3.09 -16.35 9.42
N ASP A 55 -3.35 -16.27 8.12
CA ASP A 55 -2.56 -16.89 7.05
C ASP A 55 -1.44 -15.97 6.51
N VAL A 56 -1.19 -14.83 7.17
CA VAL A 56 -0.20 -13.83 6.76
C VAL A 56 0.92 -13.74 7.78
N GLU A 57 2.14 -13.60 7.28
CA GLU A 57 3.36 -13.28 8.02
C GLU A 57 3.87 -11.93 7.54
N VAL A 58 3.70 -10.88 8.36
CA VAL A 58 4.27 -9.56 8.07
C VAL A 58 5.73 -9.57 8.49
N LEU A 59 6.63 -9.48 7.51
CA LEU A 59 8.08 -9.52 7.72
C LEU A 59 8.66 -8.17 8.13
N GLY A 60 7.96 -7.09 7.85
CA GLY A 60 8.34 -5.74 8.22
C GLY A 60 7.42 -4.68 7.66
N ILE A 61 7.52 -3.49 8.25
CA ILE A 61 6.81 -2.29 7.85
C ILE A 61 7.84 -1.22 7.51
N ASN A 62 7.87 -0.79 6.26
CA ASN A 62 8.69 0.32 5.81
C ASN A 62 7.87 1.59 5.77
N SER A 63 8.42 2.69 6.27
CA SER A 63 7.83 4.00 6.06
C SER A 63 8.40 4.66 4.81
N VAL A 64 7.59 5.43 4.11
CA VAL A 64 8.01 6.32 3.02
C VAL A 64 7.36 7.69 3.21
N THR A 65 7.99 8.75 2.77
CA THR A 65 7.37 10.07 2.82
C THR A 65 6.28 10.20 1.76
N GLY A 66 5.12 10.67 2.18
CA GLY A 66 3.95 10.93 1.34
C GLY A 66 2.95 11.77 2.09
N ASN A 67 1.91 11.17 2.67
CA ASN A 67 0.95 11.85 3.54
C ASN A 67 1.62 12.40 4.81
N SER A 68 2.63 11.70 5.30
CA SER A 68 3.47 12.15 6.42
C SER A 68 4.96 11.97 6.10
N TRP A 69 5.82 12.66 6.85
CA TRP A 69 7.26 12.40 6.76
C TRP A 69 7.59 10.99 7.24
N SER A 70 8.42 10.28 6.51
CA SER A 70 8.85 8.91 6.87
C SER A 70 9.31 8.81 8.33
N GLY A 71 10.10 9.79 8.80
CA GLY A 71 10.54 9.83 10.20
C GLY A 71 9.42 10.00 11.22
N ARG A 72 8.28 10.55 10.81
CA ARG A 72 7.09 10.71 11.65
C ARG A 72 6.25 9.44 11.73
N ILE A 73 6.20 8.68 10.64
CA ILE A 73 5.42 7.44 10.54
C ILE A 73 6.00 6.36 11.47
N VAL A 74 7.33 6.28 11.55
CA VAL A 74 8.04 5.26 12.34
C VAL A 74 7.52 5.17 13.79
N PRO A 75 7.51 6.23 14.60
CA PRO A 75 7.02 6.11 15.98
C PRO A 75 5.51 5.78 16.07
N TYR A 76 4.69 6.19 15.11
CA TYR A 76 3.29 5.76 15.06
C TYR A 76 3.16 4.27 14.75
N ALA A 77 3.92 3.74 13.81
CA ALA A 77 3.94 2.31 13.49
C ALA A 77 4.45 1.47 14.68
N LEU A 78 5.57 1.87 15.29
CA LEU A 78 6.09 1.20 16.49
C LEU A 78 5.05 1.17 17.62
N ARG A 79 4.42 2.31 17.90
CA ARG A 79 3.39 2.38 18.93
C ARG A 79 2.15 1.58 18.56
N GLY A 80 1.74 1.59 17.30
CA GLY A 80 0.65 0.75 16.80
C GLY A 80 0.91 -0.73 17.03
N LEU A 81 2.13 -1.21 16.74
CA LEU A 81 2.55 -2.59 16.98
C LEU A 81 2.52 -2.96 18.47
N GLU A 82 2.98 -2.08 19.38
CA GLU A 82 2.85 -2.30 20.82
C GLU A 82 1.38 -2.43 21.25
N LEU A 83 0.49 -1.60 20.71
CA LEU A 83 -0.94 -1.61 21.06
C LEU A 83 -1.68 -2.87 20.62
N ILE A 84 -1.14 -3.60 19.64
CA ILE A 84 -1.68 -4.89 19.17
C ILE A 84 -0.85 -6.09 19.61
N ASP A 85 0.12 -5.88 20.52
CA ASP A 85 1.01 -6.92 21.06
C ASP A 85 1.86 -7.63 19.98
N ARG A 86 2.37 -6.83 18.99
CA ARG A 86 3.25 -7.29 17.91
C ARG A 86 4.56 -6.52 17.86
N PRO A 87 5.31 -6.38 18.98
CA PRO A 87 6.59 -5.68 19.01
C PRO A 87 7.72 -6.43 18.26
N ASP A 88 7.45 -7.63 17.79
CA ASP A 88 8.35 -8.50 17.04
C ASP A 88 8.58 -8.05 15.59
N ILE A 89 7.69 -7.22 15.04
CA ILE A 89 7.74 -6.80 13.64
C ILE A 89 8.66 -5.59 13.49
N PRO A 90 9.70 -5.68 12.63
CA PRO A 90 10.59 -4.56 12.39
C PRO A 90 9.85 -3.41 11.67
N VAL A 91 10.02 -2.20 12.17
CA VAL A 91 9.63 -0.95 11.51
C VAL A 91 10.89 -0.29 10.98
N VAL A 92 10.96 -0.07 9.69
CA VAL A 92 12.15 0.39 8.98
C VAL A 92 11.91 1.76 8.38
N LYS A 93 12.76 2.73 8.71
CA LYS A 93 12.69 4.07 8.13
C LYS A 93 13.12 4.04 6.67
N GLY A 94 12.28 4.57 5.78
CA GLY A 94 12.56 4.69 4.36
C GLY A 94 12.88 6.11 3.91
N ALA A 95 12.65 6.35 2.63
CA ALA A 95 12.99 7.60 1.98
C ALA A 95 12.29 8.80 2.61
N THR A 96 13.09 9.82 2.91
CA THR A 96 12.59 11.09 3.46
C THR A 96 12.13 12.03 2.34
N TYR A 97 12.71 11.90 1.16
CA TYR A 97 12.38 12.75 0.01
C TYR A 97 12.11 11.89 -1.22
N PRO A 98 11.26 12.37 -2.15
CA PRO A 98 11.15 11.81 -3.49
C PRO A 98 12.51 11.83 -4.22
N LEU A 99 12.63 11.07 -5.29
CA LEU A 99 13.90 10.96 -6.04
C LEU A 99 14.32 12.31 -6.64
N LEU A 100 13.39 13.03 -7.25
CA LEU A 100 13.69 14.33 -7.90
C LEU A 100 12.74 15.44 -7.48
N ASN A 101 11.46 15.16 -7.25
CA ASN A 101 10.47 16.17 -6.94
C ASN A 101 10.78 16.85 -5.58
N THR A 102 10.41 18.13 -5.49
CA THR A 102 10.62 18.94 -4.29
C THR A 102 9.41 19.83 -4.03
N LYS A 103 9.28 20.34 -2.79
CA LYS A 103 8.28 21.36 -2.44
C LYS A 103 8.36 22.58 -3.37
N ALA A 104 9.59 23.03 -3.69
CA ALA A 104 9.79 24.17 -4.59
C ALA A 104 9.34 23.87 -6.03
N GLN A 105 9.64 22.69 -6.54
CA GLN A 105 9.19 22.25 -7.87
C GLN A 105 7.66 22.09 -7.91
N THR A 106 7.04 21.57 -6.86
CA THR A 106 5.59 21.49 -6.74
C THR A 106 4.93 22.86 -6.73
N LYS A 107 5.49 23.84 -5.96
CA LYS A 107 5.00 25.23 -5.97
C LYS A 107 5.16 25.90 -7.36
N LEU A 108 6.27 25.64 -8.06
CA LEU A 108 6.47 26.12 -9.42
C LEU A 108 5.43 25.51 -10.36
N TRP A 109 5.20 24.20 -10.26
CA TRP A 109 4.19 23.51 -11.06
C TRP A 109 2.80 24.12 -10.84
N GLU A 110 2.39 24.33 -9.59
CA GLU A 110 1.13 24.97 -9.24
C GLU A 110 0.97 26.38 -9.82
N SER A 111 2.06 27.16 -9.86
CA SER A 111 2.04 28.51 -10.42
C SER A 111 1.82 28.56 -11.93
N LEU A 112 2.18 27.48 -12.64
CA LEU A 112 2.08 27.35 -14.08
C LEU A 112 0.79 26.67 -14.55
N TYR A 113 0.35 25.64 -13.80
CA TYR A 113 -0.69 24.72 -14.29
C TYR A 113 -1.91 24.59 -13.39
N GLY A 114 -1.91 25.23 -12.23
CA GLY A 114 -3.03 25.23 -11.30
C GLY A 114 -2.71 24.55 -9.97
N ARG A 115 -3.49 24.92 -8.95
CA ARG A 115 -3.28 24.45 -7.58
C ARG A 115 -3.69 22.99 -7.43
N LEU A 116 -2.90 22.24 -6.67
CA LEU A 116 -3.15 20.86 -6.32
C LEU A 116 -4.00 20.77 -5.06
N THR A 117 -5.01 19.94 -5.05
CA THR A 117 -5.91 19.76 -3.91
C THR A 117 -5.18 19.14 -2.72
N TRP A 118 -4.32 18.13 -2.97
CA TRP A 118 -3.54 17.46 -1.94
C TRP A 118 -2.05 17.42 -2.29
N LYS A 119 -1.19 17.68 -1.30
CA LYS A 119 0.27 17.72 -1.46
C LYS A 119 1.02 16.94 -0.39
N GLY A 120 0.33 16.12 0.39
CA GLY A 120 0.94 15.36 1.50
C GLY A 120 1.70 16.26 2.47
N VAL A 121 2.94 15.91 2.79
CA VAL A 121 3.83 16.67 3.70
C VAL A 121 4.09 18.12 3.30
N TRP A 122 3.79 18.50 2.08
CA TRP A 122 3.94 19.89 1.61
C TRP A 122 2.65 20.69 1.68
N MET A 123 1.60 20.12 2.28
CA MET A 123 0.30 20.78 2.44
C MET A 123 0.35 21.80 3.57
N GLU A 124 0.28 23.08 3.25
CA GLU A 124 0.29 24.20 4.21
C GLU A 124 -1.10 24.82 4.39
N GLU A 125 -1.95 24.69 3.38
CA GLU A 125 -3.31 25.26 3.38
C GLU A 125 -4.21 24.47 2.41
N TRP A 126 -5.50 24.42 2.68
CA TRP A 126 -6.48 23.92 1.72
C TRP A 126 -6.63 24.91 0.54
N VAL A 127 -6.69 24.34 -0.66
CA VAL A 127 -6.89 25.12 -1.88
C VAL A 127 -8.30 25.70 -1.95
N GLU A 128 -9.25 24.93 -1.46
CA GLU A 128 -10.66 25.25 -1.43
C GLU A 128 -11.28 24.86 -0.09
N PRO A 129 -12.41 25.44 0.31
CA PRO A 129 -13.14 25.03 1.51
C PRO A 129 -13.49 23.53 1.47
N THR A 130 -13.21 22.86 2.56
CA THR A 130 -13.53 21.44 2.78
C THR A 130 -14.07 21.27 4.20
N ILE A 131 -14.82 20.20 4.46
CA ILE A 131 -15.27 19.84 5.80
C ILE A 131 -14.17 19.18 6.64
N GLN A 132 -13.07 18.81 6.02
CA GLN A 132 -11.97 18.16 6.69
C GLN A 132 -11.07 19.16 7.39
N SER A 133 -10.54 18.75 8.55
CA SER A 133 -9.48 19.48 9.21
C SER A 133 -8.21 19.47 8.34
N LEU A 134 -7.54 20.62 8.23
CA LEU A 134 -6.22 20.65 7.63
C LEU A 134 -5.26 19.85 8.50
N PRO A 135 -4.53 18.87 7.95
CA PRO A 135 -3.46 18.21 8.66
C PRO A 135 -2.44 19.22 9.18
N GLU A 136 -1.97 18.98 10.40
CA GLU A 136 -0.95 19.85 10.97
C GLU A 136 0.33 19.76 10.12
N TYR A 137 0.84 20.94 9.71
CA TYR A 137 2.07 21.02 8.97
C TYR A 137 3.27 20.84 9.90
N TYR A 138 4.23 20.00 9.49
CA TYR A 138 5.46 19.76 10.22
C TYR A 138 6.67 19.89 9.30
N GLU A 139 7.73 20.49 9.83
CA GLU A 139 9.03 20.38 9.19
C GLU A 139 9.58 18.95 9.31
N VAL A 140 10.48 18.58 8.41
CA VAL A 140 10.99 17.21 8.27
C VAL A 140 11.63 16.64 9.53
N ASP A 141 12.24 17.48 10.35
CA ASP A 141 12.97 17.19 11.58
C ASP A 141 12.20 17.60 12.85
N ALA A 142 10.93 17.98 12.72
CA ALA A 142 10.09 18.34 13.86
C ALA A 142 9.97 17.14 14.84
N PRO A 143 10.07 17.40 16.14
CA PRO A 143 9.85 16.38 17.15
C PRO A 143 8.49 15.67 16.96
N VAL A 144 8.46 14.36 17.17
CA VAL A 144 7.24 13.58 17.04
C VAL A 144 6.74 13.18 18.42
N GLU A 145 5.55 13.66 18.77
CA GLU A 145 4.78 13.15 19.89
C GLU A 145 3.62 12.32 19.35
N VAL A 146 3.62 11.03 19.70
CA VAL A 146 2.56 10.13 19.24
C VAL A 146 1.34 10.33 20.13
N THR A 147 0.21 10.68 19.54
CA THR A 147 -1.06 10.94 20.27
C THR A 147 -1.52 9.74 21.09
N TRP A 148 -1.09 8.54 20.72
CA TRP A 148 -1.40 7.28 21.43
C TRP A 148 -0.36 6.94 22.52
N GLY A 149 0.55 7.86 22.84
CA GLY A 149 1.75 7.67 23.66
C GLY A 149 2.95 7.24 22.84
N ASN A 150 4.12 7.65 23.28
CA ASN A 150 5.37 7.31 22.57
C ASN A 150 5.70 5.82 22.68
N PRO A 151 6.31 5.21 21.63
CA PRO A 151 6.73 3.83 21.66
C PRO A 151 7.88 3.61 22.66
N THR A 152 8.01 2.39 23.14
CA THR A 152 9.14 1.93 23.96
C THR A 152 10.12 1.04 23.19
N ILE A 153 9.67 0.47 22.07
CA ILE A 153 10.49 -0.30 21.14
C ILE A 153 11.18 0.63 20.14
N GLU A 154 12.29 0.16 19.59
CA GLU A 154 13.11 0.92 18.65
C GLU A 154 12.88 0.46 17.20
N ALA A 155 13.11 1.38 16.27
CA ALA A 155 13.08 1.07 14.86
C ALA A 155 14.28 0.19 14.45
N ASP A 156 14.11 -0.60 13.41
CA ASP A 156 15.19 -1.32 12.77
C ASP A 156 16.23 -0.30 12.23
N PRO A 157 17.52 -0.49 12.49
CA PRO A 157 18.56 0.47 12.11
C PRO A 157 18.84 0.52 10.60
N ARG A 158 18.35 -0.44 9.82
CA ARG A 158 18.48 -0.44 8.36
C ARG A 158 17.68 0.70 7.76
N ILE A 159 17.96 1.03 6.50
CA ILE A 159 17.07 1.82 5.66
C ILE A 159 16.20 0.89 4.82
N ALA A 160 14.97 1.32 4.51
CA ALA A 160 13.98 0.46 3.86
C ALA A 160 14.46 -0.19 2.55
N ALA A 161 15.20 0.54 1.71
CA ALA A 161 15.71 -0.01 0.47
C ALA A 161 16.68 -1.20 0.70
N ASN A 162 17.56 -1.11 1.70
CA ASN A 162 18.47 -2.22 2.05
C ASN A 162 17.70 -3.38 2.67
N PHE A 163 16.74 -3.09 3.56
CA PHE A 163 15.85 -4.10 4.14
C PHE A 163 15.09 -4.87 3.05
N LEU A 164 14.50 -4.18 2.09
CA LEU A 164 13.77 -4.78 0.97
C LEU A 164 14.67 -5.74 0.18
N VAL A 165 15.86 -5.30 -0.21
CA VAL A 165 16.84 -6.13 -0.95
C VAL A 165 17.24 -7.37 -0.15
N GLU A 166 17.58 -7.21 1.12
CA GLU A 166 17.95 -8.32 1.99
C GLU A 166 16.82 -9.35 2.11
N MET A 167 15.59 -8.89 2.30
CA MET A 167 14.46 -9.77 2.51
C MET A 167 14.09 -10.57 1.25
N VAL A 168 14.07 -9.96 0.05
CA VAL A 168 13.79 -10.71 -1.17
C VAL A 168 14.91 -11.69 -1.53
N ARG A 169 16.15 -11.43 -1.11
CA ARG A 169 17.24 -12.38 -1.26
C ARG A 169 17.19 -13.51 -0.24
N THR A 170 16.65 -13.25 0.95
CA THR A 170 16.46 -14.27 1.99
C THR A 170 15.30 -15.23 1.63
N TYR A 171 14.23 -14.70 1.02
CA TYR A 171 13.02 -15.43 0.65
C TYR A 171 12.68 -15.23 -0.83
N PRO A 172 13.52 -15.72 -1.78
CA PRO A 172 13.33 -15.44 -3.20
C PRO A 172 12.04 -16.06 -3.73
N GLY A 173 11.21 -15.23 -4.36
CA GLY A 173 9.92 -15.63 -4.93
C GLY A 173 8.79 -15.83 -3.91
N GLU A 174 9.00 -15.52 -2.63
CA GLU A 174 8.00 -15.76 -1.60
C GLU A 174 7.31 -14.49 -1.11
N ILE A 175 7.97 -13.33 -1.20
CA ILE A 175 7.51 -12.07 -0.60
C ILE A 175 6.62 -11.31 -1.55
N SER A 176 5.37 -11.07 -1.13
CA SER A 176 4.52 -10.03 -1.70
C SER A 176 4.86 -8.68 -1.06
N ILE A 177 5.00 -7.64 -1.87
CA ILE A 177 5.16 -6.27 -1.36
C ILE A 177 3.85 -5.55 -1.56
N ILE A 178 3.29 -4.96 -0.49
CA ILE A 178 2.07 -4.15 -0.56
C ILE A 178 2.46 -2.72 -0.24
N ALA A 179 2.31 -1.84 -1.24
CA ALA A 179 2.67 -0.43 -1.12
C ALA A 179 1.42 0.46 -1.14
N GLY A 180 1.26 1.28 -0.10
CA GLY A 180 0.21 2.29 0.04
C GLY A 180 0.71 3.71 -0.25
N GLY A 181 2.03 3.93 -0.20
CA GLY A 181 2.66 5.23 -0.41
C GLY A 181 3.39 5.37 -1.74
N PRO A 182 4.09 6.49 -1.94
CA PRO A 182 4.97 6.71 -3.08
C PRO A 182 6.04 5.62 -3.20
N LEU A 183 6.36 5.19 -4.42
CA LEU A 183 7.19 4.00 -4.67
C LEU A 183 8.71 4.24 -4.51
N THR A 184 9.10 5.28 -3.78
CA THR A 184 10.50 5.72 -3.65
C THR A 184 11.41 4.64 -3.07
N ASN A 185 10.98 3.94 -2.00
CA ASN A 185 11.77 2.86 -1.40
C ASN A 185 12.02 1.71 -2.37
N LEU A 186 11.00 1.34 -3.15
CA LEU A 186 11.08 0.26 -4.14
C LEU A 186 12.01 0.64 -5.31
N ALA A 187 11.93 1.88 -5.77
CA ALA A 187 12.83 2.40 -6.80
C ALA A 187 14.29 2.40 -6.32
N LEU A 188 14.55 2.82 -5.09
CA LEU A 188 15.88 2.78 -4.48
C LEU A 188 16.36 1.32 -4.34
N ALA A 189 15.53 0.41 -3.88
CA ALA A 189 15.86 -1.02 -3.78
C ALA A 189 16.23 -1.60 -5.16
N GLN A 190 15.46 -1.29 -6.20
CA GLN A 190 15.76 -1.71 -7.58
C GLN A 190 17.06 -1.12 -8.12
N ARG A 191 17.45 0.07 -7.70
CA ARG A 191 18.73 0.68 -8.09
C ARG A 191 19.92 0.11 -7.32
N LEU A 192 19.70 -0.31 -6.08
CA LEU A 192 20.71 -1.01 -5.28
C LEU A 192 20.95 -2.42 -5.77
N ASP A 193 19.88 -3.12 -6.16
CA ASP A 193 19.94 -4.51 -6.63
C ASP A 193 19.08 -4.69 -7.89
N PRO A 194 19.71 -4.89 -9.06
CA PRO A 194 18.98 -5.10 -10.32
C PRO A 194 18.04 -6.31 -10.33
N GLU A 195 18.27 -7.31 -9.47
CA GLU A 195 17.43 -8.49 -9.35
C GLU A 195 16.28 -8.33 -8.34
N PHE A 196 16.22 -7.22 -7.58
CA PHE A 196 15.24 -6.99 -6.52
C PHE A 196 13.81 -7.34 -6.94
N ALA A 197 13.32 -6.73 -8.00
CA ALA A 197 11.94 -6.93 -8.46
C ALA A 197 11.67 -8.37 -8.93
N SER A 198 12.64 -9.02 -9.57
CA SER A 198 12.50 -10.40 -10.05
C SER A 198 12.57 -11.44 -8.91
N LEU A 199 13.19 -11.09 -7.78
CA LEU A 199 13.27 -11.92 -6.59
C LEU A 199 12.03 -11.80 -5.70
N ALA A 200 11.25 -10.73 -5.81
CA ALA A 200 9.97 -10.63 -5.14
C ALA A 200 8.92 -11.53 -5.81
N LYS A 201 7.94 -12.00 -5.05
CA LYS A 201 6.82 -12.76 -5.58
C LYS A 201 5.92 -11.89 -6.46
N GLU A 202 5.55 -10.73 -5.94
CA GLU A 202 4.68 -9.76 -6.60
C GLU A 202 4.76 -8.39 -5.92
N LEU A 203 4.32 -7.38 -6.65
CA LEU A 203 4.02 -6.06 -6.12
C LEU A 203 2.52 -5.79 -6.25
N VAL A 204 1.89 -5.37 -5.16
CA VAL A 204 0.54 -4.78 -5.13
C VAL A 204 0.68 -3.37 -4.62
N TYR A 205 0.24 -2.37 -5.39
CA TYR A 205 0.32 -0.99 -4.90
C TYR A 205 -0.96 -0.20 -5.16
N MET A 206 -1.28 0.69 -4.22
CA MET A 206 -2.28 1.72 -4.39
C MET A 206 -1.63 2.91 -5.08
N GLY A 207 -2.21 3.33 -6.19
CA GLY A 207 -1.74 4.49 -6.95
C GLY A 207 -2.22 4.47 -8.39
N ALA A 208 -1.97 5.54 -9.09
CA ALA A 208 -2.42 5.80 -10.44
C ALA A 208 -3.93 6.12 -10.57
N SER A 209 -4.28 6.67 -11.73
CA SER A 209 -5.65 6.95 -12.13
C SER A 209 -5.81 6.64 -13.61
N PHE A 210 -6.70 5.71 -13.95
CA PHE A 210 -6.89 5.25 -15.33
C PHE A 210 -8.15 5.82 -15.99
N ASN A 211 -9.25 5.81 -15.25
CA ASN A 211 -10.54 6.27 -15.76
C ASN A 211 -11.38 6.82 -14.60
N PRO A 212 -11.07 8.00 -14.10
CA PRO A 212 -11.67 8.57 -12.90
C PRO A 212 -13.16 8.87 -13.13
N GLN A 213 -13.99 7.85 -13.02
CA GLN A 213 -15.43 8.00 -12.91
C GLN A 213 -15.77 8.16 -11.45
N GLN A 214 -16.02 9.38 -11.05
CA GLN A 214 -16.25 9.69 -9.65
C GLN A 214 -17.70 9.41 -9.27
N VAL A 215 -17.89 8.59 -8.26
CA VAL A 215 -19.15 8.48 -7.53
C VAL A 215 -19.09 9.44 -6.37
N ILE A 216 -19.83 10.54 -6.46
CA ILE A 216 -19.90 11.59 -5.43
C ILE A 216 -21.22 11.41 -4.71
N ASP A 217 -21.21 10.64 -3.62
CA ASP A 217 -22.38 10.36 -2.81
C ASP A 217 -22.34 11.02 -1.41
N ASN A 218 -21.21 11.63 -1.07
CA ASN A 218 -21.05 12.37 0.18
C ASN A 218 -20.08 13.55 0.01
N GLN A 219 -20.05 14.45 1.02
CA GLN A 219 -19.27 15.68 0.93
C GLN A 219 -17.75 15.39 0.92
N VAL A 220 -17.28 14.38 1.64
CA VAL A 220 -15.86 14.02 1.67
C VAL A 220 -15.42 13.54 0.29
N ALA A 221 -16.19 12.66 -0.35
CA ALA A 221 -15.93 12.23 -1.72
C ALA A 221 -15.93 13.42 -2.70
N ALA A 222 -16.86 14.38 -2.51
CA ALA A 222 -16.92 15.60 -3.32
C ALA A 222 -15.67 16.48 -3.17
N ASP A 223 -15.13 16.59 -1.97
CA ASP A 223 -13.93 17.37 -1.69
C ASP A 223 -12.69 16.75 -2.39
N PHE A 224 -12.55 15.43 -2.31
CA PHE A 224 -11.47 14.71 -3.03
C PHE A 224 -11.67 14.68 -4.55
N ALA A 225 -12.93 14.64 -5.00
CA ALA A 225 -13.25 14.61 -6.42
C ALA A 225 -12.72 15.81 -7.22
N ARG A 226 -12.53 16.96 -6.57
CA ARG A 226 -12.01 18.18 -7.21
C ARG A 226 -10.61 18.03 -7.76
N GLU A 227 -9.77 17.25 -7.10
CA GLU A 227 -8.41 16.94 -7.60
C GLU A 227 -8.50 16.30 -8.99
N PHE A 228 -9.42 15.35 -9.17
CA PHE A 228 -9.59 14.63 -10.42
C PHE A 228 -10.26 15.45 -11.51
N ALA A 229 -11.12 16.41 -11.16
CA ALA A 229 -11.69 17.33 -12.13
C ALA A 229 -10.63 18.19 -12.82
N ASN A 230 -9.62 18.62 -12.06
CA ASN A 230 -8.54 19.48 -12.54
C ASN A 230 -7.32 18.70 -13.06
N SER A 231 -7.13 17.49 -12.61
CA SER A 231 -5.95 16.66 -12.90
C SER A 231 -6.32 15.18 -12.91
N PRO A 232 -7.17 14.74 -13.86
CA PRO A 232 -7.88 13.45 -13.77
C PRO A 232 -6.97 12.22 -13.74
N ARG A 233 -5.72 12.33 -14.17
CA ARG A 233 -4.77 11.22 -14.22
C ARG A 233 -3.62 11.33 -13.24
N ARG A 234 -3.61 12.37 -12.41
CA ARG A 234 -2.56 12.58 -11.42
C ARG A 234 -3.03 12.15 -10.04
N GLU A 235 -2.72 10.93 -9.71
CA GLU A 235 -2.92 10.40 -8.37
C GLU A 235 -1.75 10.84 -7.46
N PHE A 236 -2.00 11.00 -6.16
CA PHE A 236 -1.07 11.63 -5.23
C PHE A 236 0.26 10.88 -5.09
N ASN A 237 0.24 9.57 -4.86
CA ASN A 237 1.44 8.75 -4.67
C ASN A 237 2.37 8.83 -5.88
N ILE A 238 1.78 8.72 -7.06
CA ILE A 238 2.52 8.78 -8.33
C ILE A 238 3.05 10.19 -8.58
N ARG A 239 2.22 11.21 -8.35
CA ARG A 239 2.61 12.60 -8.58
C ARG A 239 3.69 13.09 -7.62
N LEU A 240 3.74 12.54 -6.39
CA LEU A 240 4.78 12.91 -5.44
C LEU A 240 6.16 12.43 -5.90
N ASP A 241 6.26 11.24 -6.49
CA ASP A 241 7.51 10.69 -7.03
C ASP A 241 7.28 9.92 -8.35
N PRO A 242 7.04 10.62 -9.46
CA PRO A 242 6.81 9.99 -10.76
C PRO A 242 8.03 9.21 -11.27
N GLU A 243 9.22 9.65 -10.92
CA GLU A 243 10.46 8.98 -11.28
C GLU A 243 10.56 7.60 -10.62
N ALA A 244 10.22 7.51 -9.34
CA ALA A 244 10.16 6.22 -8.65
C ALA A 244 9.09 5.32 -9.27
N ALA A 245 7.91 5.84 -9.54
CA ALA A 245 6.83 5.09 -10.17
C ALA A 245 7.23 4.54 -11.55
N SER A 246 7.89 5.35 -12.39
CA SER A 246 8.39 4.92 -13.70
C SER A 246 9.50 3.87 -13.58
N ILE A 247 10.44 4.01 -12.63
CA ILE A 247 11.46 3.00 -12.36
C ILE A 247 10.81 1.66 -11.97
N VAL A 248 9.88 1.70 -11.02
CA VAL A 248 9.21 0.50 -10.51
C VAL A 248 8.38 -0.19 -11.59
N SER A 249 7.60 0.56 -12.38
CA SER A 249 6.77 -0.01 -13.44
C SER A 249 7.58 -0.68 -14.55
N ARG A 250 8.81 -0.24 -14.79
CA ARG A 250 9.73 -0.80 -15.78
C ARG A 250 10.63 -1.90 -15.24
N SER A 251 10.56 -2.19 -13.95
CA SER A 251 11.39 -3.22 -13.30
C SER A 251 10.84 -4.62 -13.59
N PRO A 252 11.68 -5.67 -13.52
CA PRO A 252 11.34 -7.02 -13.95
C PRO A 252 10.52 -7.81 -12.92
N TRP A 253 9.40 -7.27 -12.46
CA TRP A 253 8.49 -7.95 -11.55
C TRP A 253 7.84 -9.17 -12.21
N SER A 254 7.64 -10.23 -11.43
CA SER A 254 6.84 -11.38 -11.86
C SER A 254 5.39 -10.97 -12.11
N GLN A 255 4.86 -10.12 -11.25
CA GLN A 255 3.52 -9.56 -11.32
C GLN A 255 3.47 -8.20 -10.63
N ILE A 256 2.77 -7.25 -11.27
CA ILE A 256 2.33 -6.01 -10.64
C ILE A 256 0.81 -5.99 -10.67
N THR A 257 0.20 -5.72 -9.52
CA THR A 257 -1.23 -5.40 -9.41
C THR A 257 -1.38 -3.96 -8.95
N ILE A 258 -1.99 -3.14 -9.76
CA ILE A 258 -2.26 -1.73 -9.47
C ILE A 258 -3.68 -1.62 -8.96
N ILE A 259 -3.85 -1.00 -7.81
CA ILE A 259 -5.14 -0.60 -7.26
C ILE A 259 -5.26 0.90 -7.49
N PRO A 260 -5.91 1.33 -8.58
CA PRO A 260 -5.99 2.76 -8.88
C PRO A 260 -6.97 3.46 -7.96
N ILE A 261 -6.90 4.78 -7.95
CA ILE A 261 -7.82 5.60 -7.17
C ILE A 261 -9.28 5.50 -7.68
N ASP A 262 -9.45 5.07 -8.92
CA ASP A 262 -10.75 5.02 -9.61
C ASP A 262 -11.86 4.32 -8.79
N PRO A 263 -11.66 3.12 -8.21
CA PRO A 263 -12.68 2.49 -7.38
C PRO A 263 -12.82 3.13 -5.99
N SER A 264 -11.82 3.85 -5.52
CA SER A 264 -11.78 4.37 -4.14
C SER A 264 -12.85 5.41 -3.88
N THR A 265 -13.18 6.23 -4.87
CA THR A 265 -14.23 7.26 -4.75
C THR A 265 -15.64 6.68 -4.53
N GLY A 266 -15.85 5.41 -4.88
CA GLY A 266 -17.09 4.67 -4.59
C GLY A 266 -17.08 3.95 -3.24
N THR A 267 -16.04 4.12 -2.42
CA THR A 267 -15.91 3.50 -1.12
C THR A 267 -15.94 4.54 0.00
N GLN A 268 -16.22 4.09 1.20
CA GLN A 268 -16.23 4.99 2.36
C GLN A 268 -15.83 4.25 3.63
N LEU A 269 -14.95 4.86 4.42
CA LEU A 269 -14.68 4.49 5.80
C LEU A 269 -15.84 4.94 6.67
N THR A 270 -16.85 4.09 6.82
CA THR A 270 -18.05 4.42 7.61
C THR A 270 -17.81 4.28 9.10
N SER A 271 -18.60 5.01 9.90
CA SER A 271 -18.61 4.82 11.36
C SER A 271 -18.93 3.37 11.77
N GLU A 272 -19.75 2.65 10.98
CA GLU A 272 -20.03 1.24 11.22
C GLU A 272 -18.79 0.38 11.02
N LEU A 273 -18.04 0.60 9.92
CA LEU A 273 -16.80 -0.12 9.63
C LEU A 273 -15.75 0.14 10.72
N LEU A 274 -15.54 1.39 11.12
CA LEU A 274 -14.64 1.76 12.22
C LEU A 274 -15.05 1.10 13.54
N ASN A 275 -16.33 1.13 13.88
CA ASN A 275 -16.85 0.49 15.09
C ASN A 275 -16.69 -1.03 15.08
N ARG A 276 -16.80 -1.67 13.91
CA ARG A 276 -16.55 -3.10 13.76
C ARG A 276 -15.07 -3.42 13.92
N ALA A 277 -14.19 -2.65 13.27
CA ALA A 277 -12.75 -2.79 13.39
C ALA A 277 -12.29 -2.58 14.85
N ALA A 278 -12.80 -1.55 15.52
CA ALA A 278 -12.49 -1.25 16.92
C ALA A 278 -12.92 -2.38 17.89
N ARG A 279 -14.04 -3.05 17.60
CA ARG A 279 -14.49 -4.19 18.41
C ARG A 279 -13.69 -5.47 18.15
N ALA A 280 -13.18 -5.64 16.94
CA ALA A 280 -12.37 -6.79 16.55
C ALA A 280 -10.90 -6.68 16.99
N ALA A 281 -10.40 -5.46 17.07
CA ALA A 281 -9.03 -5.18 17.48
C ALA A 281 -8.78 -5.41 18.99
N PRO A 282 -7.52 -5.63 19.42
CA PRO A 282 -7.16 -5.56 20.82
C PRO A 282 -7.63 -4.25 21.46
N LYS A 283 -8.00 -4.31 22.75
CA LYS A 283 -8.68 -3.19 23.43
C LYS A 283 -7.97 -1.84 23.27
N ALA A 284 -6.65 -1.83 23.40
CA ALA A 284 -5.87 -0.60 23.29
C ALA A 284 -5.95 0.00 21.87
N MET A 285 -5.81 -0.82 20.85
CA MET A 285 -5.96 -0.38 19.46
C MET A 285 -7.41 -0.01 19.13
N GLY A 286 -8.39 -0.74 19.68
CA GLY A 286 -9.80 -0.41 19.51
C GLY A 286 -10.14 0.99 20.07
N GLN A 287 -9.48 1.44 21.14
CA GLN A 287 -9.62 2.81 21.66
C GLN A 287 -9.04 3.84 20.69
N VAL A 288 -7.93 3.53 20.02
CA VAL A 288 -7.33 4.39 18.98
C VAL A 288 -8.27 4.49 17.78
N LEU A 289 -8.75 3.36 17.26
CA LEU A 289 -9.67 3.33 16.11
C LEU A 289 -10.96 4.11 16.37
N ALA A 290 -11.43 4.13 17.62
CA ALA A 290 -12.62 4.90 18.00
C ALA A 290 -12.42 6.42 17.91
N THR A 291 -11.18 6.91 17.81
CA THR A 291 -10.88 8.34 17.63
C THR A 291 -10.72 8.75 16.16
N TRP A 292 -10.72 7.80 15.24
CA TRP A 292 -10.54 8.10 13.82
C TRP A 292 -11.80 8.70 13.22
N GLU A 293 -11.60 9.67 12.34
CA GLU A 293 -12.70 10.33 11.64
C GLU A 293 -13.22 9.44 10.50
N PRO A 294 -14.53 9.18 10.42
CA PRO A 294 -15.12 8.49 9.29
C PRO A 294 -15.30 9.42 8.10
N GLY A 295 -15.59 8.84 6.93
CA GLY A 295 -16.00 9.59 5.75
C GLY A 295 -14.99 9.53 4.62
N PHE A 296 -13.73 9.23 4.90
CA PHE A 296 -12.70 9.11 3.87
C PHE A 296 -12.98 7.96 2.91
N PRO A 297 -12.66 8.11 1.62
CA PRO A 297 -12.57 6.97 0.73
C PRO A 297 -11.55 5.94 1.26
N LEU A 298 -11.72 4.69 0.88
CA LEU A 298 -10.73 3.65 1.15
C LEU A 298 -9.74 3.62 -0.01
N TRP A 299 -8.47 3.70 0.29
CA TRP A 299 -7.38 3.65 -0.70
C TRP A 299 -6.51 2.41 -0.49
N ASP A 300 -5.60 2.45 0.46
CA ASP A 300 -4.65 1.40 0.77
C ASP A 300 -5.33 0.15 1.32
N GLU A 301 -6.45 0.34 2.00
CA GLU A 301 -7.29 -0.75 2.51
C GLU A 301 -7.82 -1.63 1.37
N ILE A 302 -8.10 -1.05 0.18
CA ILE A 302 -8.53 -1.84 -0.98
C ILE A 302 -7.38 -2.71 -1.48
N ALA A 303 -6.15 -2.19 -1.49
CA ALA A 303 -4.98 -2.98 -1.88
C ALA A 303 -4.79 -4.20 -0.96
N ALA A 304 -4.87 -4.00 0.36
CA ALA A 304 -4.82 -5.09 1.33
C ALA A 304 -6.01 -6.05 1.17
N ALA A 305 -7.24 -5.53 1.04
CA ALA A 305 -8.44 -6.34 0.89
C ALA A 305 -8.38 -7.25 -0.34
N VAL A 306 -7.97 -6.71 -1.49
CA VAL A 306 -7.84 -7.45 -2.75
C VAL A 306 -6.74 -8.50 -2.67
N TRP A 307 -5.61 -8.19 -2.03
CA TRP A 307 -4.55 -9.16 -1.83
C TRP A 307 -4.94 -10.28 -0.86
N LEU A 308 -5.65 -9.95 0.22
CA LEU A 308 -6.19 -10.92 1.18
C LEU A 308 -7.26 -11.80 0.55
N ASN A 309 -8.15 -11.21 -0.22
CA ASN A 309 -9.27 -11.88 -0.86
C ASN A 309 -9.46 -11.43 -2.32
N PRO A 310 -8.77 -12.08 -3.28
CA PRO A 310 -8.89 -11.72 -4.70
C PRO A 310 -10.31 -11.88 -5.29
N SER A 311 -11.24 -12.55 -4.61
CA SER A 311 -12.63 -12.66 -5.07
C SER A 311 -13.41 -11.34 -5.03
N LEU A 312 -12.86 -10.32 -4.36
CA LEU A 312 -13.40 -8.96 -4.36
C LEU A 312 -13.20 -8.23 -5.69
N ILE A 313 -12.30 -8.72 -6.55
CA ILE A 313 -12.02 -8.10 -7.84
C ILE A 313 -13.18 -8.39 -8.81
N VAL A 314 -13.89 -7.34 -9.21
CA VAL A 314 -14.98 -7.43 -10.19
C VAL A 314 -14.46 -7.33 -11.63
N LEU A 315 -13.45 -6.49 -11.83
CA LEU A 315 -12.82 -6.30 -13.14
C LEU A 315 -11.30 -6.24 -12.97
N LYS A 316 -10.59 -6.99 -13.79
CA LYS A 316 -9.12 -6.98 -13.87
C LYS A 316 -8.71 -6.93 -15.34
N GLU A 317 -7.95 -5.92 -15.70
CA GLU A 317 -7.41 -5.74 -17.04
C GLU A 317 -5.89 -5.79 -17.03
N ARG A 318 -5.30 -6.23 -18.12
CA ARG A 318 -3.84 -6.21 -18.29
C ARG A 318 -3.47 -5.06 -19.21
N LEU A 319 -2.74 -4.11 -18.65
CA LEU A 319 -2.35 -2.89 -19.34
C LEU A 319 -0.82 -2.74 -19.34
N TYR A 320 -0.30 -2.01 -20.31
CA TYR A 320 1.04 -1.43 -20.23
C TYR A 320 0.91 -0.08 -19.54
N VAL A 321 1.64 0.11 -18.45
CA VAL A 321 1.58 1.34 -17.63
C VAL A 321 2.97 1.92 -17.50
N ASP A 322 3.08 3.23 -17.66
CA ASP A 322 4.26 4.03 -17.38
C ASP A 322 3.82 5.42 -16.93
N TYR A 323 4.71 6.17 -16.35
CA TYR A 323 4.40 7.47 -15.78
C TYR A 323 5.23 8.57 -16.41
N ASN A 324 4.62 9.77 -16.57
CA ASN A 324 5.30 10.89 -17.19
C ASN A 324 6.21 11.60 -16.17
N THR A 325 7.51 11.48 -16.41
CA THR A 325 8.57 12.10 -15.58
C THR A 325 9.08 13.42 -16.15
N GLN A 326 8.56 13.85 -17.29
CA GLN A 326 8.96 15.12 -17.88
C GLN A 326 8.22 16.29 -17.21
N PHE A 327 8.97 17.23 -16.64
CA PHE A 327 8.35 18.42 -16.07
C PHE A 327 7.49 19.15 -17.10
N GLY A 328 6.22 19.33 -16.79
CA GLY A 328 5.22 19.91 -17.68
C GLY A 328 3.81 19.73 -17.10
N PRO A 329 2.76 20.07 -17.87
CA PRO A 329 1.38 19.94 -17.38
C PRO A 329 0.99 18.49 -17.03
N SER A 330 1.64 17.51 -17.63
CA SER A 330 1.38 16.07 -17.40
C SER A 330 2.40 15.41 -16.48
N TYR A 331 3.23 16.14 -15.76
CA TYR A 331 4.19 15.57 -14.82
C TYR A 331 3.45 14.79 -13.73
N GLY A 332 3.72 13.49 -13.64
CA GLY A 332 3.06 12.58 -12.72
C GLY A 332 1.71 12.00 -13.22
N ASP A 333 1.41 12.18 -14.54
CA ASP A 333 0.27 11.47 -15.16
C ASP A 333 0.60 10.01 -15.39
#